data_457a8f95a521aefd2767620403769cbe
#
_entry.id   457a8f95a521aefd2767620403769cbe
#
_cell.length_a   1.000
_cell.length_b   1.000
_cell.length_c   1.000
_cell.angle_alpha   90.00
_cell.angle_beta   90.00
_cell.angle_gamma   90.00
#
_symmetry.space_group_name_H-M   'P 1'
#
loop_
_entity.id
_entity.type
_entity.pdbx_description
1 polymer ?
#
loop_
_entity_poly.entity_id
_entity_poly.type
_entity_poly.pdbx_seq_one_letter_code
_entity_poly.pdbx_strand_id
1 'polypeptide(L)'
;MTYVITAAQPDDAATLGPLHLRNWLRNYTDPDAGIDESWIHEHRGSSATAEGVAQWREFIEVANQHPAPRFCRVVRSGTELVGYLCGHWEESGTITLGPMYLLDEAQDHGLGGRMMTEFLTWAGPAHIRLGVVDCNERAIRFYRRHGFEIAGERYLWRGKLPTLPMTREAQTSAPADDPTDRPPVRR
;
A
#
# COMPACT_ATOMS: atom_id res chain seq x y z
N MET A 1 16.43 18.41 -3.81
CA MET A 1 14.96 18.45 -3.72
C MET A 1 14.55 17.99 -2.34
N THR A 2 13.57 18.62 -1.72
CA THR A 2 13.08 18.23 -0.39
C THR A 2 11.78 17.47 -0.57
N TYR A 3 11.74 16.21 -0.09
CA TYR A 3 10.56 15.38 -0.10
C TYR A 3 9.88 15.36 1.26
N VAL A 4 8.56 15.50 1.28
CA VAL A 4 7.76 15.46 2.52
C VAL A 4 6.68 14.39 2.38
N ILE A 5 6.53 13.54 3.42
CA ILE A 5 5.44 12.58 3.54
C ILE A 5 4.38 13.22 4.44
N THR A 6 3.14 13.26 3.98
CA THR A 6 2.00 13.83 4.73
C THR A 6 0.75 12.96 4.58
N ALA A 7 -0.21 13.14 5.47
CA ALA A 7 -1.56 12.66 5.23
C ALA A 7 -2.10 13.28 3.93
N ALA A 8 -2.76 12.47 3.10
CA ALA A 8 -3.44 12.97 1.92
C ALA A 8 -4.56 13.94 2.33
N GLN A 9 -4.77 14.98 1.53
CA GLN A 9 -5.89 15.90 1.70
C GLN A 9 -6.98 15.59 0.67
N PRO A 10 -8.27 15.85 0.96
CA PRO A 10 -9.36 15.56 0.01
C PRO A 10 -9.14 16.15 -1.40
N ASP A 11 -8.47 17.29 -1.49
CA ASP A 11 -8.17 17.93 -2.77
C ASP A 11 -7.09 17.21 -3.59
N ASP A 12 -6.29 16.35 -2.95
CA ASP A 12 -5.32 15.49 -3.64
C ASP A 12 -5.98 14.46 -4.55
N ALA A 13 -7.25 14.15 -4.32
CA ALA A 13 -8.01 13.19 -5.09
C ALA A 13 -7.98 13.51 -6.60
N ALA A 14 -8.06 14.78 -6.95
CA ALA A 14 -8.01 15.26 -8.34
C ALA A 14 -6.69 14.93 -9.04
N THR A 15 -5.60 14.79 -8.28
CA THR A 15 -4.28 14.41 -8.78
C THR A 15 -4.05 12.90 -8.65
N LEU A 16 -4.47 12.29 -7.54
CA LEU A 16 -4.24 10.86 -7.25
C LEU A 16 -4.95 9.93 -8.22
N GLY A 17 -6.19 10.24 -8.60
CA GLY A 17 -6.94 9.42 -9.55
C GLY A 17 -6.22 9.26 -10.91
N PRO A 18 -5.90 10.36 -11.61
CA PRO A 18 -5.12 10.33 -12.85
C PRO A 18 -3.70 9.76 -12.66
N LEU A 19 -3.03 10.06 -11.54
CA LEU A 19 -1.70 9.52 -11.22
C LEU A 19 -1.75 7.99 -11.08
N HIS A 20 -2.79 7.45 -10.45
CA HIS A 20 -2.98 6.01 -10.32
C HIS A 20 -3.09 5.33 -11.70
N LEU A 21 -3.95 5.85 -12.59
CA LEU A 21 -4.07 5.32 -13.95
C LEU A 21 -2.74 5.42 -14.72
N ARG A 22 -2.07 6.56 -14.68
CA ARG A 22 -0.76 6.76 -15.33
C ARG A 22 0.29 5.76 -14.86
N ASN A 23 0.32 5.47 -13.55
CA ASN A 23 1.23 4.47 -12.99
C ASN A 23 0.91 3.06 -13.50
N TRP A 24 -0.36 2.72 -13.69
CA TRP A 24 -0.75 1.45 -14.28
C TRP A 24 -0.30 1.34 -15.75
N LEU A 25 -0.58 2.35 -16.57
CA LEU A 25 -0.16 2.40 -17.96
C LEU A 25 1.37 2.27 -18.11
N ARG A 26 2.11 2.94 -17.23
CA ARG A 26 3.58 2.92 -17.27
C ARG A 26 4.19 1.58 -16.85
N ASN A 27 3.65 0.95 -15.82
CA ASN A 27 4.33 -0.17 -15.15
C ASN A 27 3.80 -1.55 -15.57
N TYR A 28 2.61 -1.63 -16.15
CA TYR A 28 1.96 -2.92 -16.39
C TYR A 28 1.52 -3.15 -17.83
N THR A 29 1.78 -2.22 -18.74
CA THR A 29 1.53 -2.45 -20.18
C THR A 29 2.46 -3.54 -20.69
N ASP A 30 1.86 -4.64 -21.15
CA ASP A 30 2.51 -5.81 -21.75
C ASP A 30 1.59 -6.35 -22.86
N PRO A 31 1.73 -5.86 -24.11
CA PRO A 31 0.88 -6.27 -25.20
C PRO A 31 0.97 -7.77 -25.54
N ASP A 32 2.14 -8.39 -25.30
CA ASP A 32 2.37 -9.81 -25.56
C ASP A 32 1.57 -10.68 -24.58
N ALA A 33 1.37 -10.20 -23.36
CA ALA A 33 0.45 -10.81 -22.38
C ALA A 33 -1.02 -10.38 -22.56
N GLY A 34 -1.32 -9.55 -23.57
CA GLY A 34 -2.65 -8.97 -23.81
C GLY A 34 -3.05 -7.92 -22.78
N ILE A 35 -2.07 -7.31 -22.09
CA ILE A 35 -2.26 -6.20 -21.15
C ILE A 35 -1.88 -4.93 -21.89
N ASP A 36 -2.71 -4.54 -22.84
CA ASP A 36 -2.55 -3.30 -23.58
C ASP A 36 -3.19 -2.10 -22.84
N GLU A 37 -3.01 -0.91 -23.40
CA GLU A 37 -3.58 0.31 -22.80
C GLU A 37 -5.12 0.22 -22.71
N SER A 38 -5.78 -0.39 -23.68
CA SER A 38 -7.25 -0.56 -23.68
C SER A 38 -7.70 -1.40 -22.50
N TRP A 39 -7.02 -2.53 -22.26
CA TRP A 39 -7.30 -3.38 -21.11
C TRP A 39 -7.07 -2.66 -19.77
N ILE A 40 -5.99 -1.85 -19.67
CA ILE A 40 -5.72 -1.05 -18.47
C ILE A 40 -6.81 0.01 -18.28
N HIS A 41 -7.23 0.70 -19.35
CA HIS A 41 -8.32 1.66 -19.26
C HIS A 41 -9.66 1.02 -18.85
N GLU A 42 -9.97 -0.18 -19.33
CA GLU A 42 -11.16 -0.92 -18.92
C GLU A 42 -11.18 -1.18 -17.39
N HIS A 43 -10.02 -1.52 -16.82
CA HIS A 43 -9.94 -1.99 -15.44
C HIS A 43 -9.52 -0.91 -14.43
N ARG A 44 -8.94 0.20 -14.88
CA ARG A 44 -8.39 1.29 -14.04
C ARG A 44 -8.76 2.69 -14.50
N GLY A 45 -9.33 2.83 -15.72
CA GLY A 45 -9.67 4.15 -16.28
C GLY A 45 -10.66 4.93 -15.42
N SER A 46 -11.56 4.23 -14.74
CA SER A 46 -12.51 4.87 -13.83
C SER A 46 -11.84 5.71 -12.74
N SER A 47 -10.61 5.39 -12.32
CA SER A 47 -9.91 6.16 -11.28
C SER A 47 -9.66 7.62 -11.67
N ALA A 48 -9.58 7.91 -12.97
CA ALA A 48 -9.34 9.27 -13.49
C ALA A 48 -10.63 10.00 -13.92
N THR A 49 -11.80 9.37 -13.81
CA THR A 49 -13.09 10.02 -14.08
C THR A 49 -13.52 10.88 -12.90
N ALA A 50 -14.51 11.76 -13.11
CA ALA A 50 -15.07 12.56 -12.02
C ALA A 50 -15.60 11.70 -10.86
N GLU A 51 -16.24 10.55 -11.18
CA GLU A 51 -16.72 9.61 -10.18
C GLU A 51 -15.55 8.95 -9.41
N GLY A 52 -14.52 8.50 -10.12
CA GLY A 52 -13.33 7.91 -9.49
C GLY A 52 -12.57 8.92 -8.61
N VAL A 53 -12.48 10.18 -9.04
CA VAL A 53 -11.93 11.25 -8.21
C VAL A 53 -12.78 11.48 -6.95
N ALA A 54 -14.12 11.40 -7.06
CA ALA A 54 -15.01 11.49 -5.89
C ALA A 54 -14.78 10.30 -4.93
N GLN A 55 -14.59 9.08 -5.45
CA GLN A 55 -14.25 7.90 -4.63
C GLN A 55 -12.90 8.04 -3.93
N TRP A 56 -11.88 8.60 -4.61
CA TRP A 56 -10.59 8.93 -3.99
C TRP A 56 -10.75 9.96 -2.88
N ARG A 57 -11.57 11.00 -3.09
CA ARG A 57 -11.85 12.01 -2.07
C ARG A 57 -12.49 11.38 -0.84
N GLU A 58 -13.54 10.58 -1.01
CA GLU A 58 -14.18 9.85 0.08
C GLU A 58 -13.18 8.93 0.81
N PHE A 59 -12.34 8.20 0.07
CA PHE A 59 -11.32 7.35 0.68
C PHE A 59 -10.38 8.16 1.59
N ILE A 60 -9.94 9.32 1.14
CA ILE A 60 -9.04 10.22 1.88
C ILE A 60 -9.75 10.81 3.10
N GLU A 61 -11.00 11.25 2.95
CA GLU A 61 -11.79 11.78 4.06
C GLU A 61 -11.95 10.76 5.19
N VAL A 62 -12.22 9.49 4.84
CA VAL A 62 -12.29 8.39 5.81
C VAL A 62 -10.92 8.08 6.41
N ALA A 63 -9.83 8.16 5.63
CA ALA A 63 -8.47 7.96 6.13
C ALA A 63 -8.01 9.05 7.12
N ASN A 64 -8.68 10.21 7.13
CA ASN A 64 -8.40 11.32 8.05
C ASN A 64 -9.30 11.33 9.30
N GLN A 65 -10.20 10.35 9.45
CA GLN A 65 -10.99 10.17 10.67
C GLN A 65 -10.13 9.57 11.79
N HIS A 66 -10.69 9.51 13.00
CA HIS A 66 -10.02 8.86 14.13
C HIS A 66 -11.03 8.07 14.98
N PRO A 67 -10.85 6.74 15.18
CA PRO A 67 -9.84 5.88 14.52
C PRO A 67 -10.09 5.74 13.03
N ALA A 68 -9.04 5.73 12.22
CA ALA A 68 -9.15 5.67 10.77
C ALA A 68 -9.21 4.22 10.27
N PRO A 69 -10.29 3.77 9.61
CA PRO A 69 -10.36 2.45 8.99
C PRO A 69 -9.60 2.37 7.66
N ARG A 70 -9.10 3.51 7.17
CA ARG A 70 -8.31 3.64 5.94
C ARG A 70 -7.03 4.41 6.23
N PHE A 71 -6.02 4.18 5.42
CA PHE A 71 -4.72 4.86 5.48
C PHE A 71 -4.39 5.46 4.12
N CYS A 72 -3.98 6.72 4.09
CA CYS A 72 -3.50 7.35 2.87
C CYS A 72 -2.40 8.36 3.20
N ARG A 73 -1.21 8.12 2.64
CA ARG A 73 -0.07 9.04 2.68
C ARG A 73 0.35 9.42 1.28
N VAL A 74 0.76 10.64 1.12
CA VAL A 74 1.31 11.17 -0.13
C VAL A 74 2.73 11.68 0.10
N VAL A 75 3.54 11.58 -0.94
CA VAL A 75 4.88 12.18 -1.00
C VAL A 75 4.82 13.38 -1.91
N ARG A 76 5.32 14.51 -1.42
CA ARG A 76 5.39 15.77 -2.17
C ARG A 76 6.83 16.19 -2.41
N SER A 77 7.05 16.76 -3.60
CA SER A 77 8.23 17.57 -3.93
C SER A 77 7.72 18.99 -4.25
N GLY A 78 7.86 19.90 -3.29
CA GLY A 78 7.14 21.19 -3.38
C GLY A 78 5.62 21.00 -3.39
N THR A 79 4.96 21.41 -4.47
CA THR A 79 3.51 21.25 -4.67
C THR A 79 3.13 19.97 -5.42
N GLU A 80 4.09 19.26 -5.99
CA GLU A 80 3.84 18.08 -6.83
C GLU A 80 3.70 16.82 -5.99
N LEU A 81 2.73 15.96 -6.33
CA LEU A 81 2.61 14.62 -5.80
C LEU A 81 3.51 13.67 -6.58
N VAL A 82 4.51 13.10 -5.89
CA VAL A 82 5.49 12.19 -6.49
C VAL A 82 5.38 10.77 -5.95
N GLY A 83 4.42 10.49 -5.09
CA GLY A 83 4.16 9.16 -4.58
C GLY A 83 2.98 9.10 -3.62
N TYR A 84 2.53 7.89 -3.34
CA TYR A 84 1.46 7.64 -2.37
C TYR A 84 1.46 6.19 -1.91
N LEU A 85 0.86 5.95 -0.74
CA LEU A 85 0.58 4.63 -0.18
C LEU A 85 -0.81 4.66 0.45
N CYS A 86 -1.63 3.65 0.13
CA CYS A 86 -2.96 3.48 0.70
C CYS A 86 -3.11 2.09 1.31
N GLY A 87 -4.03 1.98 2.26
CA GLY A 87 -4.45 0.70 2.83
C GLY A 87 -5.78 0.85 3.55
N HIS A 88 -6.41 -0.27 3.87
CA HIS A 88 -7.69 -0.28 4.57
C HIS A 88 -7.89 -1.55 5.38
N TRP A 89 -8.66 -1.43 6.44
CA TRP A 89 -9.19 -2.55 7.19
C TRP A 89 -10.32 -3.22 6.43
N GLU A 90 -10.34 -4.54 6.42
CA GLU A 90 -11.44 -5.35 5.95
C GLU A 90 -12.35 -5.74 7.12
N GLU A 91 -13.57 -6.14 6.82
CA GLU A 91 -14.52 -6.64 7.82
C GLU A 91 -13.99 -7.88 8.57
N SER A 92 -13.11 -8.65 7.92
CA SER A 92 -12.42 -9.82 8.52
C SER A 92 -11.44 -9.47 9.63
N GLY A 93 -11.11 -8.19 9.82
CA GLY A 93 -10.02 -7.76 10.71
C GLY A 93 -8.63 -7.90 10.09
N THR A 94 -8.54 -8.16 8.79
CA THR A 94 -7.30 -8.14 8.01
C THR A 94 -7.12 -6.75 7.39
N ILE A 95 -5.89 -6.35 7.18
CA ILE A 95 -5.58 -5.14 6.43
C ILE A 95 -5.16 -5.49 5.01
N THR A 96 -5.74 -4.82 4.03
CA THR A 96 -5.20 -4.81 2.67
C THR A 96 -4.29 -3.61 2.50
N LEU A 97 -3.00 -3.86 2.20
CA LEU A 97 -2.13 -2.84 1.65
C LEU A 97 -2.50 -2.66 0.19
N GLY A 98 -3.01 -1.50 -0.13
CA GLY A 98 -3.46 -1.10 -1.47
C GLY A 98 -2.31 -0.58 -2.33
N PRO A 99 -2.55 0.37 -3.23
CA PRO A 99 -1.53 0.89 -4.12
C PRO A 99 -0.43 1.62 -3.33
N MET A 100 0.82 1.32 -3.69
CA MET A 100 2.02 2.01 -3.24
C MET A 100 2.89 2.32 -4.44
N TYR A 101 3.09 3.61 -4.71
CA TYR A 101 3.89 4.07 -5.85
C TYR A 101 4.77 5.25 -5.45
N LEU A 102 5.97 5.27 -6.05
CA LEU A 102 6.88 6.41 -6.07
C LEU A 102 7.29 6.65 -7.52
N LEU A 103 7.19 7.88 -7.99
CA LEU A 103 7.76 8.26 -9.27
C LEU A 103 9.29 8.09 -9.24
N ASP A 104 9.91 7.91 -10.41
CA ASP A 104 11.33 7.55 -10.49
C ASP A 104 12.23 8.56 -9.77
N GLU A 105 11.93 9.86 -9.93
CA GLU A 105 12.67 10.94 -9.27
C GLU A 105 12.60 10.91 -7.74
N ALA A 106 11.57 10.25 -7.18
CA ALA A 106 11.39 10.10 -5.74
C ALA A 106 11.90 8.74 -5.21
N GLN A 107 12.36 7.86 -6.10
CA GLN A 107 12.92 6.57 -5.70
C GLN A 107 14.33 6.76 -5.14
N ASP A 108 14.83 5.73 -4.44
CA ASP A 108 16.19 5.67 -3.87
C ASP A 108 16.54 6.74 -2.81
N HIS A 109 15.51 7.50 -2.33
CA HIS A 109 15.63 8.47 -1.23
C HIS A 109 15.13 7.93 0.13
N GLY A 110 14.95 6.61 0.26
CA GLY A 110 14.43 5.98 1.48
C GLY A 110 12.94 6.24 1.76
N LEU A 111 12.24 6.95 0.86
CA LEU A 111 10.83 7.35 1.05
C LEU A 111 9.89 6.15 1.15
N GLY A 112 10.11 5.12 0.34
CA GLY A 112 9.32 3.88 0.40
C GLY A 112 9.37 3.24 1.79
N GLY A 113 10.55 3.12 2.38
CA GLY A 113 10.72 2.59 3.74
C GLY A 113 10.02 3.45 4.79
N ARG A 114 10.12 4.78 4.69
CA ARG A 114 9.45 5.71 5.60
C ARG A 114 7.91 5.59 5.51
N MET A 115 7.34 5.58 4.30
CA MET A 115 5.91 5.36 4.12
C MET A 115 5.45 4.01 4.68
N MET A 116 6.22 2.96 4.44
CA MET A 116 5.91 1.63 4.98
C MET A 116 5.97 1.62 6.52
N THR A 117 6.92 2.31 7.13
CA THR A 117 6.99 2.45 8.60
C THR A 117 5.75 3.12 9.16
N GLU A 118 5.28 4.23 8.55
CA GLU A 118 4.03 4.89 8.97
C GLU A 118 2.81 3.97 8.79
N PHE A 119 2.76 3.26 7.67
CA PHE A 119 1.68 2.29 7.42
C PHE A 119 1.66 1.16 8.44
N LEU A 120 2.81 0.56 8.74
CA LEU A 120 2.91 -0.52 9.73
C LEU A 120 2.60 -0.04 11.15
N THR A 121 2.94 1.22 11.47
CA THR A 121 2.57 1.85 12.75
C THR A 121 1.05 1.99 12.86
N TRP A 122 0.37 2.44 11.79
CA TRP A 122 -1.09 2.52 11.75
C TRP A 122 -1.75 1.14 11.81
N ALA A 123 -1.19 0.15 11.07
CA ALA A 123 -1.71 -1.22 11.03
C ALA A 123 -1.59 -1.94 12.38
N GLY A 124 -0.62 -1.56 13.20
CA GLY A 124 -0.35 -2.22 14.47
C GLY A 124 0.03 -3.70 14.30
N PRO A 125 -0.47 -4.59 15.18
CA PRO A 125 -0.14 -6.02 15.15
C PRO A 125 -0.98 -6.83 14.14
N ALA A 126 -1.80 -6.19 13.30
CA ALA A 126 -2.74 -6.87 12.43
C ALA A 126 -2.07 -7.75 11.37
N HIS A 127 -2.80 -8.76 10.90
CA HIS A 127 -2.47 -9.48 9.69
C HIS A 127 -2.67 -8.56 8.47
N ILE A 128 -1.66 -8.50 7.58
CA ILE A 128 -1.68 -7.62 6.41
C ILE A 128 -1.49 -8.46 5.16
N ARG A 129 -2.28 -8.19 4.12
CA ARG A 129 -2.13 -8.81 2.81
C ARG A 129 -1.94 -7.79 1.70
N LEU A 130 -1.30 -8.22 0.62
CA LEU A 130 -1.17 -7.46 -0.63
C LEU A 130 -1.07 -8.41 -1.82
N GLY A 131 -1.28 -7.87 -3.03
CA GLY A 131 -0.92 -8.53 -4.28
C GLY A 131 0.20 -7.76 -4.97
N VAL A 132 1.24 -8.45 -5.41
CA VAL A 132 2.33 -7.86 -6.18
C VAL A 132 2.47 -8.57 -7.52
N VAL A 133 2.72 -7.82 -8.59
CA VAL A 133 2.96 -8.41 -9.92
C VAL A 133 4.23 -9.26 -9.87
N ASP A 134 4.17 -10.50 -10.37
CA ASP A 134 5.20 -11.52 -10.16
C ASP A 134 6.56 -11.18 -10.76
N CYS A 135 6.59 -10.41 -11.85
CA CYS A 135 7.84 -9.93 -12.46
C CYS A 135 8.43 -8.69 -11.76
N ASN A 136 7.71 -8.06 -10.80
CA ASN A 136 8.21 -6.90 -10.08
C ASN A 136 9.12 -7.31 -8.90
N GLU A 137 10.28 -7.86 -9.23
CA GLU A 137 11.26 -8.32 -8.24
C GLU A 137 11.69 -7.23 -7.25
N ARG A 138 11.73 -5.95 -7.69
CA ARG A 138 12.08 -4.83 -6.82
C ARG A 138 11.05 -4.66 -5.71
N ALA A 139 9.75 -4.70 -6.05
CA ALA A 139 8.68 -4.62 -5.07
C ALA A 139 8.64 -5.86 -4.17
N ILE A 140 8.83 -7.06 -4.72
CA ILE A 140 8.88 -8.30 -3.92
C ILE A 140 10.01 -8.23 -2.89
N ARG A 141 11.22 -7.84 -3.30
CA ARG A 141 12.35 -7.65 -2.36
C ARG A 141 12.07 -6.55 -1.33
N PHE A 142 11.39 -5.47 -1.74
CA PHE A 142 10.98 -4.39 -0.83
C PHE A 142 10.02 -4.92 0.24
N TYR A 143 8.95 -5.62 -0.14
CA TYR A 143 7.99 -6.16 0.81
C TYR A 143 8.60 -7.21 1.75
N ARG A 144 9.48 -8.08 1.23
CA ARG A 144 10.21 -9.05 2.06
C ARG A 144 11.03 -8.38 3.16
N ARG A 145 11.71 -7.26 2.88
CA ARG A 145 12.46 -6.50 3.90
C ARG A 145 11.56 -5.91 4.99
N HIS A 146 10.26 -5.83 4.76
CA HIS A 146 9.27 -5.35 5.73
C HIS A 146 8.46 -6.49 6.36
N GLY A 147 8.94 -7.72 6.25
CA GLY A 147 8.33 -8.89 6.90
C GLY A 147 7.14 -9.49 6.17
N PHE A 148 6.97 -9.18 4.88
CA PHE A 148 5.98 -9.87 4.04
C PHE A 148 6.60 -11.10 3.40
N GLU A 149 5.81 -12.18 3.34
CA GLU A 149 6.17 -13.44 2.69
C GLU A 149 5.13 -13.79 1.62
N ILE A 150 5.54 -14.57 0.61
CA ILE A 150 4.61 -15.08 -0.40
C ILE A 150 3.68 -16.08 0.30
N ALA A 151 2.38 -15.90 0.16
CA ALA A 151 1.35 -16.69 0.83
C ALA A 151 0.33 -17.21 -0.18
N GLY A 152 0.55 -18.41 -0.67
CA GLY A 152 -0.32 -19.06 -1.62
C GLY A 152 0.23 -19.06 -3.05
N GLU A 153 -0.61 -19.55 -3.98
CA GLU A 153 -0.24 -19.69 -5.37
C GLU A 153 -0.38 -18.38 -6.15
N ARG A 154 0.44 -18.26 -7.19
CA ARG A 154 0.31 -17.21 -8.20
C ARG A 154 -1.06 -17.30 -8.87
N TYR A 155 -1.70 -16.16 -9.06
CA TYR A 155 -2.98 -16.05 -9.75
C TYR A 155 -2.94 -14.99 -10.85
N LEU A 156 -3.92 -15.03 -11.75
CA LEU A 156 -4.06 -14.00 -12.78
C LEU A 156 -5.10 -12.98 -12.33
N TRP A 157 -4.64 -11.79 -11.90
CA TRP A 157 -5.55 -10.70 -11.61
C TRP A 157 -6.28 -10.26 -12.89
N ARG A 158 -7.62 -10.21 -12.81
CA ARG A 158 -8.51 -9.97 -13.98
C ARG A 158 -8.22 -10.90 -15.17
N GLY A 159 -7.80 -12.13 -14.90
CA GLY A 159 -7.54 -13.14 -15.92
C GLY A 159 -6.26 -12.97 -16.74
N LYS A 160 -5.47 -11.90 -16.52
CA LYS A 160 -4.27 -11.64 -17.33
C LYS A 160 -3.03 -11.29 -16.52
N LEU A 161 -3.12 -10.40 -15.52
CA LEU A 161 -1.93 -9.89 -14.84
C LEU A 161 -1.44 -10.88 -13.78
N PRO A 162 -0.25 -11.51 -13.97
CA PRO A 162 0.29 -12.47 -13.02
C PRO A 162 0.62 -11.79 -11.69
N THR A 163 0.02 -12.29 -10.62
CA THR A 163 0.11 -11.67 -9.29
C THR A 163 0.46 -12.71 -8.24
N LEU A 164 1.38 -12.36 -7.34
CA LEU A 164 1.74 -13.13 -6.17
C LEU A 164 1.03 -12.53 -4.95
N PRO A 165 0.29 -13.34 -4.17
CA PRO A 165 -0.19 -12.90 -2.88
C PRO A 165 0.98 -12.86 -1.89
N MET A 166 1.06 -11.79 -1.10
CA MET A 166 2.01 -11.69 0.02
C MET A 166 1.26 -11.30 1.29
N THR A 167 1.70 -11.86 2.42
CA THR A 167 1.15 -11.57 3.74
C THR A 167 2.25 -11.22 4.72
N ARG A 168 1.89 -10.41 5.69
CA ARG A 168 2.64 -10.20 6.93
C ARG A 168 1.77 -10.64 8.08
N GLU A 169 2.24 -11.65 8.82
CA GLU A 169 1.49 -12.24 9.93
C GLU A 169 1.28 -11.23 11.06
N ALA A 170 0.18 -11.43 11.78
CA ALA A 170 -0.11 -10.67 12.98
C ALA A 170 1.03 -10.85 14.00
N GLN A 171 1.51 -9.76 14.56
CA GLN A 171 2.48 -9.85 15.64
C GLN A 171 1.75 -10.22 16.93
N THR A 172 1.96 -11.44 17.38
CA THR A 172 1.52 -11.85 18.72
C THR A 172 2.33 -11.03 19.72
N SER A 173 1.67 -10.15 20.48
CA SER A 173 2.31 -9.58 21.66
C SER A 173 2.78 -10.73 22.54
N ALA A 174 4.08 -10.84 22.78
CA ALA A 174 4.57 -11.75 23.80
C ALA A 174 3.80 -11.44 25.10
N PRO A 175 3.32 -12.47 25.84
CA PRO A 175 2.68 -12.21 27.12
C PRO A 175 3.65 -11.38 27.97
N ALA A 176 3.16 -10.29 28.54
CA ALA A 176 3.94 -9.50 29.46
C ALA A 176 4.46 -10.46 30.53
N ASP A 177 5.77 -10.49 30.77
CA ASP A 177 6.37 -11.25 31.87
C ASP A 177 5.58 -10.91 33.14
N ASP A 178 4.84 -11.91 33.65
CA ASP A 178 4.14 -11.78 34.92
C ASP A 178 5.21 -11.65 36.01
N PRO A 179 5.29 -10.50 36.72
CA PRO A 179 6.31 -10.30 37.74
C PRO A 179 6.12 -11.24 38.96
N THR A 180 5.09 -12.09 38.96
CA THR A 180 4.80 -13.03 40.05
C THR A 180 5.57 -14.36 39.96
N ASP A 181 6.26 -14.67 38.86
CA ASP A 181 7.05 -15.89 38.71
C ASP A 181 8.53 -15.71 39.05
N ARG A 182 8.83 -14.97 40.13
CA ARG A 182 10.17 -14.95 40.72
C ARG A 182 10.27 -16.05 41.77
N PRO A 183 11.17 -17.05 41.66
CA PRO A 183 11.38 -18.04 42.71
C PRO A 183 11.87 -17.32 43.98
N PRO A 184 11.44 -17.80 45.18
CA PRO A 184 11.82 -17.20 46.43
C PRO A 184 13.35 -17.28 46.65
N VAL A 185 13.95 -16.09 46.92
CA VAL A 185 15.37 -16.02 47.30
C VAL A 185 15.53 -16.73 48.63
N ARG A 186 16.25 -17.90 48.64
CA ARG A 186 16.67 -18.55 49.86
C ARG A 186 17.72 -17.70 50.55
N ARG A 187 17.46 -17.34 51.81
CA ARG A 187 18.48 -16.85 52.76
C ARG A 187 19.26 -17.99 53.38
#